data_0c8e612ae9faded29049cb9e75bed9c6
#
_entry.id   0c8e612ae9faded29049cb9e75bed9c6
#
_cell.length_a   1.000
_cell.length_b   1.000
_cell.length_c   1.000
_cell.angle_alpha   90.00
_cell.angle_beta   90.00
_cell.angle_gamma   90.00
#
_symmetry.space_group_name_H-M   'P 1'
#
loop_
_entity.id
_entity.type
_entity.pdbx_description
1 polymer ?
#
loop_
_entity_poly.entity_id
_entity_poly.type
_entity_poly.pdbx_seq_one_letter_code
_entity_poly.pdbx_strand_id
1 'polypeptide(L)'
;MKKRLLSLLMALIMALSLVPVTAFAADDHDGQVHVTVENTTWTKADGAPWEGTLVDEWVTLKDDSTMMSCIVDALAAKGYTQTGADTGYISEINGIKEKDASKDSGWMGTLNDWFTSEGFAKYTVANGKLKSGDEIAVQHTCNLGADIGGSFDASDKSLKAIALSAGELIPAFSSDVHNYTMILPADVTALTVTPTASNKQNRVRIYAGGTEYGRKDAIPVQVGTVITLKVGKDGDTAPEVYTITLQAAGTLLSADSVALTSIHQDGSAGDAVTLTFDEDTAAFSGTLANYTHLKKYNDGGFTVTLSGLPAGATAQLKSSDGKVLAEFTDGTASTSATQFTGSGSATFYIAVTAQGRTENYKLTLTKPGNYVWSRLILSGTPAFDEENVFYGYPEGTLFQADENGNPVGGTGYAAGCWNYVMYVSPQVGSVGLNKFSDAMHGDGLNSMKTQVLVDGNVHVKQTNYGRSTMMQFAKKPVPLKKDKTVIDIVGVDKKNPKIEIHTTITVIVVKTTPAELTGFISALPSTDNLTYSEHYKIVMSYQRAYDRFTDEEKAQLSAETVKKLQDSVARVEELKK
;
A
#
# COMPACT_ATOMS: atom_id res chain seq x y z
N MET A 1 8.70 -27.69 10.16
CA MET A 1 8.92 -26.45 10.92
C MET A 1 8.32 -25.20 10.22
N LYS A 2 8.47 -25.00 8.90
CA LYS A 2 7.95 -23.81 8.18
C LYS A 2 6.41 -23.61 8.23
N LYS A 3 5.60 -24.68 8.20
CA LYS A 3 4.13 -24.59 8.32
C LYS A 3 3.64 -24.16 9.71
N ARG A 4 4.40 -24.49 10.76
CA ARG A 4 4.08 -24.05 12.13
C ARG A 4 4.48 -22.59 12.38
N LEU A 5 5.50 -22.10 11.68
CA LEU A 5 5.91 -20.69 11.77
C LEU A 5 4.90 -19.78 11.05
N LEU A 6 4.36 -20.21 9.90
CA LEU A 6 3.35 -19.46 9.15
C LEU A 6 2.01 -19.39 9.90
N SER A 7 1.60 -20.50 10.54
CA SER A 7 0.39 -20.50 11.40
C SER A 7 0.56 -19.67 12.67
N LEU A 8 1.78 -19.60 13.23
CA LEU A 8 2.07 -18.72 14.36
C LEU A 8 2.08 -17.23 13.95
N LEU A 9 2.56 -16.93 12.73
CA LEU A 9 2.54 -15.56 12.20
C LEU A 9 1.11 -15.11 11.87
N MET A 10 0.27 -15.97 11.28
CA MET A 10 -1.16 -15.69 11.08
C MET A 10 -1.93 -15.57 12.40
N ALA A 11 -1.63 -16.40 13.40
CA ALA A 11 -2.23 -16.28 14.72
C ALA A 11 -1.79 -14.99 15.43
N LEU A 12 -0.55 -14.53 15.22
CA LEU A 12 -0.05 -13.27 15.76
C LEU A 12 -0.69 -12.05 15.07
N ILE A 13 -0.92 -12.12 13.76
CA ILE A 13 -1.61 -11.06 12.99
C ILE A 13 -3.10 -11.01 13.40
N MET A 14 -3.77 -12.15 13.57
CA MET A 14 -5.13 -12.20 14.09
C MET A 14 -5.22 -11.79 15.58
N ALA A 15 -4.22 -12.07 16.38
CA ALA A 15 -4.17 -11.62 17.78
C ALA A 15 -3.94 -10.11 17.90
N LEU A 16 -3.22 -9.48 16.93
CA LEU A 16 -3.08 -8.02 16.87
C LEU A 16 -4.35 -7.32 16.35
N SER A 17 -5.18 -8.00 15.56
CA SER A 17 -6.49 -7.47 15.11
C SER A 17 -7.62 -7.69 16.14
N LEU A 18 -7.37 -8.49 17.17
CA LEU A 18 -8.26 -8.76 18.31
C LEU A 18 -7.81 -8.04 19.59
N VAL A 19 -6.90 -7.08 19.51
CA VAL A 19 -6.73 -6.15 20.62
C VAL A 19 -8.05 -5.39 20.68
N PRO A 20 -8.91 -5.62 21.70
CA PRO A 20 -10.04 -4.73 21.91
C PRO A 20 -9.42 -3.34 21.98
N VAL A 21 -9.97 -2.38 21.24
CA VAL A 21 -9.72 -0.98 21.54
C VAL A 21 -10.22 -0.84 22.97
N THR A 22 -9.30 -1.04 23.91
CA THR A 22 -9.57 -0.80 25.30
C THR A 22 -10.12 0.61 25.32
N ALA A 23 -11.34 0.74 25.83
CA ALA A 23 -11.85 2.01 26.28
C ALA A 23 -10.66 2.76 26.84
N PHE A 24 -10.39 3.96 26.30
CA PHE A 24 -9.30 4.79 26.79
C PHE A 24 -9.36 4.72 28.29
N ALA A 25 -8.33 4.13 28.91
CA ALA A 25 -8.15 4.25 30.34
C ALA A 25 -8.28 5.73 30.63
N ALA A 26 -9.16 6.11 31.56
CA ALA A 26 -9.21 7.45 32.08
C ALA A 26 -7.76 7.87 32.29
N ASP A 27 -7.34 8.99 31.68
CA ASP A 27 -5.95 9.42 31.66
C ASP A 27 -5.44 9.34 33.09
N ASP A 28 -4.37 8.58 33.36
CA ASP A 28 -3.80 8.37 34.71
C ASP A 28 -3.23 9.71 35.28
N HIS A 29 -3.50 10.80 34.57
CA HIS A 29 -3.03 12.16 34.81
C HIS A 29 -4.15 13.14 35.25
N ASP A 30 -5.23 12.63 35.84
CA ASP A 30 -6.26 13.50 36.43
C ASP A 30 -5.63 14.42 37.50
N GLY A 31 -5.96 15.70 37.44
CA GLY A 31 -5.33 16.72 38.29
C GLY A 31 -3.93 17.14 37.89
N GLN A 32 -3.46 16.80 36.69
CA GLN A 32 -2.13 17.16 36.19
C GLN A 32 -2.20 17.94 34.88
N VAL A 33 -1.11 18.64 34.54
CA VAL A 33 -0.85 19.24 33.22
C VAL A 33 0.44 18.69 32.66
N HIS A 34 0.49 18.54 31.34
CA HIS A 34 1.69 18.11 30.65
C HIS A 34 2.56 19.30 30.29
N VAL A 35 3.84 19.30 30.72
CA VAL A 35 4.79 20.41 30.48
C VAL A 35 5.94 19.91 29.63
N THR A 36 6.13 20.53 28.46
CA THR A 36 7.31 20.34 27.62
C THR A 36 8.14 21.61 27.54
N VAL A 37 9.47 21.46 27.54
CA VAL A 37 10.43 22.58 27.32
C VAL A 37 11.41 22.15 26.24
N GLU A 38 11.47 22.89 25.14
CA GLU A 38 12.18 22.48 23.94
C GLU A 38 13.00 23.60 23.31
N ASN A 39 14.16 23.23 22.75
CA ASN A 39 14.92 24.02 21.79
C ASN A 39 15.11 23.20 20.50
N THR A 40 14.25 23.42 19.53
CA THR A 40 14.30 22.77 18.22
C THR A 40 14.73 23.73 17.11
N THR A 41 14.95 25.00 17.42
CA THR A 41 15.22 26.07 16.46
C THR A 41 16.67 26.51 16.42
N TRP A 42 17.43 26.32 17.51
CA TRP A 42 18.85 26.62 17.60
C TRP A 42 19.64 25.37 17.96
N THR A 43 20.49 24.90 17.02
CA THR A 43 21.21 23.65 17.18
C THR A 43 22.54 23.80 17.90
N LYS A 44 23.07 22.73 18.48
CA LYS A 44 24.43 22.70 19.03
C LYS A 44 25.48 23.03 17.97
N ALA A 45 25.25 22.67 16.72
CA ALA A 45 26.14 23.02 15.63
C ALA A 45 26.21 24.54 15.38
N ASP A 46 25.12 25.24 15.70
CA ASP A 46 25.03 26.71 15.60
C ASP A 46 25.42 27.40 16.88
N GLY A 47 25.86 26.67 17.91
CA GLY A 47 26.40 27.21 19.16
C GLY A 47 25.45 27.13 20.36
N ALA A 48 24.30 26.45 20.25
CA ALA A 48 23.40 26.27 21.40
C ALA A 48 24.04 25.41 22.50
N PRO A 49 23.86 25.73 23.79
CA PRO A 49 24.32 24.90 24.91
C PRO A 49 23.66 23.51 24.91
N TRP A 50 22.42 23.43 24.47
CA TRP A 50 21.64 22.21 24.32
C TRP A 50 20.61 22.36 23.19
N GLU A 51 20.11 21.22 22.67
CA GLU A 51 19.07 21.13 21.62
C GLU A 51 18.12 20.00 21.93
N GLY A 52 16.92 20.03 21.33
CA GLY A 52 15.88 19.02 21.52
C GLY A 52 15.01 19.31 22.74
N THR A 53 14.39 18.25 23.30
CA THR A 53 13.49 18.32 24.45
C THR A 53 14.30 18.27 25.75
N LEU A 54 14.14 19.28 26.60
CA LEU A 54 14.77 19.40 27.90
C LEU A 54 13.87 18.81 29.00
N VAL A 55 12.58 19.09 28.95
CA VAL A 55 11.56 18.63 29.88
C VAL A 55 10.38 18.04 29.10
N ASP A 56 9.84 16.94 29.59
CA ASP A 56 8.65 16.26 29.09
C ASP A 56 8.02 15.54 30.29
N GLU A 57 7.14 16.25 31.06
CA GLU A 57 6.69 15.79 32.38
C GLU A 57 5.26 16.20 32.67
N TRP A 58 4.61 15.38 33.48
CA TRP A 58 3.31 15.69 34.08
C TRP A 58 3.48 16.38 35.44
N VAL A 59 2.85 17.53 35.60
CA VAL A 59 2.92 18.37 36.81
C VAL A 59 1.56 18.39 37.50
N THR A 60 1.52 18.03 38.77
CA THR A 60 0.28 18.05 39.57
C THR A 60 -0.20 19.48 39.80
N LEU A 61 -1.45 19.75 39.47
CA LEU A 61 -2.13 21.02 39.71
C LEU A 61 -2.52 21.16 41.19
N LYS A 62 -2.37 22.39 41.69
CA LYS A 62 -2.90 22.86 42.96
C LYS A 62 -3.89 23.99 42.69
N ASP A 63 -4.71 24.36 43.66
CA ASP A 63 -5.70 25.43 43.50
C ASP A 63 -5.09 26.79 43.10
N ASP A 64 -3.85 27.02 43.50
CA ASP A 64 -3.08 28.24 43.20
C ASP A 64 -2.12 28.11 42.00
N SER A 65 -2.12 26.95 41.34
CA SER A 65 -1.23 26.72 40.19
C SER A 65 -1.52 27.67 39.06
N THR A 66 -0.42 28.13 38.46
CA THR A 66 -0.41 28.94 37.24
C THR A 66 0.40 28.21 36.17
N MET A 67 0.20 28.55 34.90
CA MET A 67 1.06 28.05 33.83
C MET A 67 2.54 28.31 34.13
N MET A 68 2.87 29.50 34.71
CA MET A 68 4.23 29.85 35.10
C MET A 68 4.76 28.91 36.20
N SER A 69 3.98 28.67 37.26
CA SER A 69 4.44 27.81 38.36
C SER A 69 4.64 26.34 37.87
N CYS A 70 3.77 25.85 37.00
CA CYS A 70 3.94 24.51 36.43
C CYS A 70 5.23 24.37 35.61
N ILE A 71 5.59 25.38 34.82
CA ILE A 71 6.86 25.44 34.07
C ILE A 71 8.05 25.40 35.02
N VAL A 72 8.02 26.26 36.09
CA VAL A 72 9.08 26.34 37.07
C VAL A 72 9.23 25.04 37.84
N ASP A 73 8.12 24.45 38.28
CA ASP A 73 8.11 23.16 39.00
C ASP A 73 8.69 22.03 38.13
N ALA A 74 8.31 21.96 36.84
CA ALA A 74 8.81 20.95 35.91
C ALA A 74 10.33 21.09 35.68
N LEU A 75 10.83 22.29 35.50
CA LEU A 75 12.27 22.57 35.37
C LEU A 75 13.02 22.18 36.64
N ALA A 76 12.52 22.63 37.81
CA ALA A 76 13.11 22.34 39.10
C ALA A 76 13.17 20.84 39.43
N ALA A 77 12.13 20.09 39.10
CA ALA A 77 12.08 18.63 39.30
C ALA A 77 13.19 17.90 38.56
N LYS A 78 13.65 18.45 37.43
CA LYS A 78 14.77 17.91 36.63
C LYS A 78 16.12 18.53 36.95
N GLY A 79 16.17 19.50 37.89
CA GLY A 79 17.39 20.21 38.28
C GLY A 79 17.84 21.25 37.26
N TYR A 80 16.96 21.69 36.37
CA TYR A 80 17.23 22.74 35.40
C TYR A 80 16.93 24.12 35.96
N THR A 81 17.71 25.12 35.50
CA THR A 81 17.58 26.50 35.94
C THR A 81 16.71 27.31 35.00
N GLN A 82 16.10 28.34 35.54
CA GLN A 82 15.44 29.40 34.77
C GLN A 82 15.71 30.78 35.44
N THR A 83 15.54 31.86 34.68
CA THR A 83 15.63 33.23 35.16
C THR A 83 14.42 34.01 34.67
N GLY A 84 13.84 34.83 35.54
CA GLY A 84 12.82 35.81 35.22
C GLY A 84 11.37 35.39 35.48
N ALA A 85 11.09 34.14 35.88
CA ALA A 85 9.74 33.71 36.22
C ALA A 85 9.07 34.55 37.32
N ASP A 86 9.85 35.02 38.30
CA ASP A 86 9.42 35.87 39.38
C ASP A 86 8.97 37.28 38.91
N THR A 87 9.48 37.73 37.78
CA THR A 87 9.08 39.00 37.13
C THR A 87 7.95 38.81 36.12
N GLY A 88 7.50 37.57 35.91
CA GLY A 88 6.42 37.20 34.97
C GLY A 88 6.86 36.93 33.55
N TYR A 89 8.16 36.89 33.26
CA TYR A 89 8.73 36.57 31.96
C TYR A 89 9.99 35.71 32.11
N ILE A 90 10.03 34.54 31.50
CA ILE A 90 11.22 33.69 31.49
C ILE A 90 12.17 34.16 30.39
N SER A 91 13.31 34.70 30.82
CA SER A 91 14.35 35.24 29.94
C SER A 91 15.49 34.25 29.67
N GLU A 92 15.63 33.22 30.51
CA GLU A 92 16.65 32.17 30.36
C GLU A 92 16.13 30.83 30.83
N ILE A 93 16.44 29.74 30.10
CA ILE A 93 16.25 28.36 30.53
C ILE A 93 17.54 27.61 30.29
N ASN A 94 18.10 27.03 31.35
CA ASN A 94 19.25 26.12 31.34
C ASN A 94 20.41 26.62 30.45
N GLY A 95 20.77 27.91 30.57
CA GLY A 95 21.87 28.52 29.85
C GLY A 95 21.55 29.06 28.46
N ILE A 96 20.32 28.95 27.97
CA ILE A 96 19.87 29.63 26.76
C ILE A 96 19.09 30.89 27.17
N LYS A 97 19.63 32.06 26.84
CA LYS A 97 19.01 33.34 27.09
C LYS A 97 18.26 33.87 25.89
N GLU A 98 17.31 34.75 26.14
CA GLU A 98 16.77 35.59 25.07
C GLU A 98 17.89 36.29 24.31
N LYS A 99 17.77 36.42 23.01
CA LYS A 99 18.74 37.09 22.11
C LYS A 99 20.09 36.38 21.93
N ASP A 100 20.31 35.20 22.52
CA ASP A 100 21.56 34.47 22.32
C ASP A 100 21.72 33.96 20.86
N ALA A 101 20.66 33.40 20.27
CA ALA A 101 20.70 32.88 18.91
C ALA A 101 20.55 33.97 17.83
N SER A 102 19.72 34.98 18.11
CA SER A 102 19.46 36.15 17.26
C SER A 102 18.86 37.28 18.06
N LYS A 103 18.80 38.50 17.50
CA LYS A 103 18.13 39.65 18.14
C LYS A 103 16.65 39.41 18.45
N ASP A 104 16.03 38.47 17.71
CA ASP A 104 14.62 38.13 17.76
C ASP A 104 14.38 36.75 18.42
N SER A 105 15.43 36.19 19.06
CA SER A 105 15.32 34.91 19.78
C SER A 105 14.86 35.09 21.23
N GLY A 106 14.18 34.07 21.74
CA GLY A 106 13.67 34.06 23.12
C GLY A 106 12.77 32.84 23.39
N TRP A 107 12.10 32.88 24.54
CA TRP A 107 11.24 31.81 24.99
C TRP A 107 9.77 32.17 24.80
N MET A 108 9.03 31.30 24.13
CA MET A 108 7.59 31.43 23.92
C MET A 108 6.84 30.19 24.44
N GLY A 109 5.63 30.39 24.93
CA GLY A 109 4.83 29.30 25.45
C GLY A 109 3.46 29.19 24.78
N THR A 110 3.03 27.96 24.57
CA THR A 110 1.67 27.66 24.17
C THR A 110 0.92 26.93 25.28
N LEU A 111 -0.38 27.16 25.32
CA LEU A 111 -1.33 26.36 26.09
C LEU A 111 -2.25 25.66 25.08
N ASN A 112 -2.26 24.33 25.07
CA ASN A 112 -3.02 23.54 24.11
C ASN A 112 -2.75 23.95 22.65
N ASP A 113 -1.47 24.07 22.29
CA ASP A 113 -0.97 24.44 20.96
C ASP A 113 -1.34 25.86 20.47
N TRP A 114 -1.69 26.74 21.39
CA TRP A 114 -1.99 28.14 21.11
C TRP A 114 -1.09 29.07 21.90
N PHE A 115 -0.46 30.05 21.24
CA PHE A 115 0.34 31.08 21.93
C PHE A 115 -0.54 31.93 22.82
N THR A 116 -0.22 31.91 24.12
CA THR A 116 -0.99 32.65 25.13
C THR A 116 -0.92 34.13 24.87
N SER A 117 -2.06 34.81 24.88
CA SER A 117 -2.15 36.27 24.65
C SER A 117 -1.76 37.13 25.86
N GLU A 118 -1.69 36.48 27.02
CA GLU A 118 -1.31 37.10 28.30
C GLU A 118 -0.07 36.40 28.86
N GLY A 119 0.61 36.99 29.84
CA GLY A 119 1.75 36.33 30.51
C GLY A 119 1.35 35.04 31.21
N PHE A 120 2.24 34.07 31.29
CA PHE A 120 1.99 32.70 31.80
C PHE A 120 1.35 32.68 33.21
N ALA A 121 1.64 33.68 34.06
CA ALA A 121 1.04 33.80 35.39
C ALA A 121 -0.48 34.16 35.36
N LYS A 122 -1.02 34.55 34.21
CA LYS A 122 -2.45 34.87 34.03
C LYS A 122 -3.33 33.67 33.70
N TYR A 123 -2.71 32.53 33.34
CA TYR A 123 -3.41 31.26 33.11
C TYR A 123 -3.33 30.46 34.39
N THR A 124 -4.42 30.39 35.16
CA THR A 124 -4.48 29.80 36.51
C THR A 124 -5.61 28.82 36.65
N VAL A 125 -5.50 27.86 37.56
CA VAL A 125 -6.58 26.97 37.98
C VAL A 125 -7.73 27.82 38.55
N ALA A 126 -7.46 28.80 39.37
CA ALA A 126 -8.45 29.64 40.05
C ALA A 126 -9.36 30.42 39.07
N ASN A 127 -8.84 30.82 37.90
CA ASN A 127 -9.66 31.54 36.89
C ASN A 127 -10.21 30.61 35.78
N GLY A 128 -9.96 29.29 35.88
CA GLY A 128 -10.43 28.27 34.94
C GLY A 128 -9.75 28.28 33.57
N LYS A 129 -8.67 29.08 33.40
CA LYS A 129 -7.88 29.11 32.15
C LYS A 129 -6.83 27.99 32.07
N LEU A 130 -6.48 27.36 33.21
CA LEU A 130 -5.61 26.22 33.33
C LEU A 130 -6.40 25.06 33.95
N LYS A 131 -6.40 23.90 33.30
CA LYS A 131 -7.21 22.75 33.71
C LYS A 131 -6.40 21.46 33.67
N SER A 132 -6.88 20.43 34.35
CA SER A 132 -6.37 19.06 34.21
C SER A 132 -6.38 18.63 32.74
N GLY A 133 -5.30 17.98 32.30
CA GLY A 133 -5.12 17.50 30.93
C GLY A 133 -4.58 18.55 29.96
N ASP A 134 -4.43 19.83 30.37
CA ASP A 134 -3.84 20.87 29.51
C ASP A 134 -2.38 20.58 29.16
N GLU A 135 -1.99 21.00 27.95
CA GLU A 135 -0.62 20.90 27.44
C GLU A 135 0.06 22.28 27.47
N ILE A 136 1.14 22.38 28.20
CA ILE A 136 2.01 23.55 28.26
C ILE A 136 3.28 23.24 27.48
N ALA A 137 3.54 23.95 26.37
CA ALA A 137 4.80 23.80 25.64
C ALA A 137 5.55 25.12 25.68
N VAL A 138 6.79 25.09 26.21
CA VAL A 138 7.71 26.24 26.22
C VAL A 138 8.80 25.98 25.21
N GLN A 139 8.88 26.83 24.18
CA GLN A 139 9.75 26.60 23.03
C GLN A 139 10.69 27.79 22.83
N HIS A 140 11.96 27.48 22.56
CA HIS A 140 12.89 28.48 22.09
C HIS A 140 12.57 28.83 20.64
N THR A 141 12.58 30.14 20.33
CA THR A 141 12.40 30.64 18.95
C THR A 141 13.58 31.53 18.57
N CYS A 142 14.02 31.46 17.33
CA CYS A 142 15.02 32.35 16.75
C CYS A 142 14.40 33.51 15.97
N ASN A 143 13.06 33.51 15.76
CA ASN A 143 12.36 34.47 14.92
C ASN A 143 10.95 34.80 15.45
N LEU A 144 10.89 35.27 16.72
CA LEU A 144 9.66 35.76 17.37
C LEU A 144 8.45 34.81 17.18
N GLY A 145 8.69 33.49 17.19
CA GLY A 145 7.67 32.47 17.10
C GLY A 145 7.32 32.00 15.66
N ALA A 146 7.83 32.64 14.62
CA ALA A 146 7.53 32.27 13.26
C ALA A 146 8.10 30.88 12.90
N ASP A 147 9.21 30.49 13.46
CA ASP A 147 9.90 29.20 13.30
C ASP A 147 9.29 28.06 14.14
N ILE A 148 8.38 28.38 15.06
CA ILE A 148 7.66 27.41 15.91
C ILE A 148 6.14 27.42 15.68
N GLY A 149 5.71 27.93 14.52
CA GLY A 149 4.32 27.87 14.06
C GLY A 149 3.48 29.10 14.40
N GLY A 150 4.08 30.22 14.74
CA GLY A 150 3.43 31.53 14.92
C GLY A 150 3.62 32.44 13.72
N SER A 151 2.85 33.51 13.70
CA SER A 151 3.04 34.65 12.82
C SER A 151 2.45 35.90 13.50
N PHE A 152 3.04 37.08 13.31
CA PHE A 152 2.44 38.34 13.78
C PHE A 152 1.13 38.65 13.09
N ASP A 153 0.99 38.24 11.81
CA ASP A 153 -0.27 38.32 11.08
C ASP A 153 -1.12 37.10 11.41
N ALA A 154 -2.12 37.29 12.27
CA ALA A 154 -3.09 36.25 12.63
C ALA A 154 -4.28 36.17 11.67
N SER A 155 -4.19 36.73 10.48
CA SER A 155 -5.26 36.67 9.46
C SER A 155 -5.51 35.25 8.94
N ASP A 156 -4.46 34.41 8.90
CA ASP A 156 -4.60 32.99 8.56
C ASP A 156 -5.23 32.22 9.74
N LYS A 157 -6.53 31.97 9.64
CA LYS A 157 -7.34 31.20 10.59
C LYS A 157 -7.57 29.75 10.13
N SER A 158 -6.85 29.29 9.11
CA SER A 158 -7.00 27.93 8.62
C SER A 158 -6.45 26.89 9.61
N LEU A 159 -6.95 25.66 9.48
CA LEU A 159 -6.34 24.51 10.13
C LEU A 159 -5.27 23.89 9.22
N LYS A 160 -4.20 23.39 9.85
CA LYS A 160 -3.14 22.59 9.22
C LYS A 160 -3.48 21.10 9.24
N ALA A 161 -4.17 20.64 10.29
CA ALA A 161 -4.55 19.25 10.47
C ALA A 161 -5.74 19.11 11.43
N ILE A 162 -6.46 18.01 11.30
CA ILE A 162 -7.43 17.50 12.27
C ILE A 162 -7.14 16.02 12.46
N ALA A 163 -6.70 15.61 13.65
CA ALA A 163 -6.54 14.21 14.02
C ALA A 163 -7.74 13.73 14.83
N LEU A 164 -8.18 12.51 14.60
CA LEU A 164 -9.29 11.85 15.28
C LEU A 164 -8.77 10.59 15.98
N SER A 165 -9.30 10.26 17.17
CA SER A 165 -8.95 9.03 17.88
C SER A 165 -9.54 7.77 17.23
N ALA A 166 -10.59 7.92 16.40
CA ALA A 166 -11.21 6.85 15.63
C ALA A 166 -11.84 7.41 14.36
N GLY A 167 -12.03 6.55 13.35
CA GLY A 167 -12.63 6.93 12.07
C GLY A 167 -11.73 7.82 11.19
N GLU A 168 -12.29 8.29 10.09
CA GLU A 168 -11.60 9.15 9.13
C GLU A 168 -12.52 10.29 8.68
N LEU A 169 -11.94 11.44 8.35
CA LEU A 169 -12.66 12.56 7.76
C LEU A 169 -13.05 12.27 6.31
N ILE A 170 -14.28 12.58 5.94
CA ILE A 170 -14.80 12.49 4.59
C ILE A 170 -15.31 13.88 4.16
N PRO A 171 -14.69 14.51 3.15
CA PRO A 171 -13.47 14.10 2.45
C PRO A 171 -12.24 14.11 3.36
N ALA A 172 -11.11 13.63 2.87
CA ALA A 172 -9.84 13.76 3.60
C ALA A 172 -9.54 15.23 3.89
N PHE A 173 -8.84 15.48 5.00
CA PHE A 173 -8.58 16.84 5.45
C PHE A 173 -7.88 17.70 4.37
N SER A 174 -8.44 18.90 4.15
CA SER A 174 -7.84 20.00 3.41
C SER A 174 -8.20 21.31 4.10
N SER A 175 -7.28 22.26 4.18
CA SER A 175 -7.50 23.58 4.80
C SER A 175 -8.70 24.34 4.22
N ASP A 176 -8.99 24.10 2.94
CA ASP A 176 -10.06 24.80 2.20
C ASP A 176 -11.43 24.12 2.35
N VAL A 177 -11.47 22.94 2.96
CA VAL A 177 -12.73 22.22 3.22
C VAL A 177 -13.16 22.45 4.66
N HIS A 178 -14.36 22.99 4.82
CA HIS A 178 -14.91 23.38 6.11
C HIS A 178 -15.97 22.44 6.67
N ASN A 179 -16.48 21.53 5.85
CA ASN A 179 -17.51 20.61 6.25
C ASN A 179 -17.08 19.18 5.96
N TYR A 180 -17.00 18.39 7.01
CA TYR A 180 -16.62 17.00 6.98
C TYR A 180 -17.74 16.11 7.47
N THR A 181 -17.75 14.88 7.02
CA THR A 181 -18.48 13.79 7.65
C THR A 181 -17.50 12.75 8.18
N MET A 182 -17.92 11.95 9.14
CA MET A 182 -17.20 10.79 9.65
C MET A 182 -18.22 9.67 9.85
N ILE A 183 -17.92 8.47 9.38
CA ILE A 183 -18.71 7.28 9.73
C ILE A 183 -18.29 6.88 11.14
N LEU A 184 -19.26 6.91 12.06
CA LEU A 184 -19.04 6.55 13.45
C LEU A 184 -19.03 5.02 13.56
N PRO A 185 -17.91 4.38 13.96
CA PRO A 185 -17.89 2.95 14.24
C PRO A 185 -18.87 2.60 15.36
N ALA A 186 -19.50 1.43 15.28
CA ALA A 186 -20.58 1.04 16.18
C ALA A 186 -20.17 0.93 17.67
N ASP A 187 -18.90 0.68 17.93
CA ASP A 187 -18.31 0.54 19.27
C ASP A 187 -17.75 1.86 19.83
N VAL A 188 -17.72 2.94 19.04
CA VAL A 188 -17.20 4.24 19.45
C VAL A 188 -18.28 5.10 20.06
N THR A 189 -18.20 5.32 21.37
CA THR A 189 -19.12 6.18 22.15
C THR A 189 -18.50 7.49 22.60
N ALA A 190 -17.19 7.66 22.41
CA ALA A 190 -16.45 8.88 22.66
C ALA A 190 -15.35 9.09 21.61
N LEU A 191 -15.09 10.34 21.24
CA LEU A 191 -14.11 10.70 20.23
C LEU A 191 -13.24 11.85 20.74
N THR A 192 -11.93 11.72 20.60
CA THR A 192 -10.99 12.82 20.81
C THR A 192 -10.68 13.47 19.46
N VAL A 193 -10.76 14.80 19.43
CA VAL A 193 -10.44 15.60 18.23
C VAL A 193 -9.27 16.49 18.55
N THR A 194 -8.18 16.35 17.79
CA THR A 194 -6.95 17.12 17.98
C THR A 194 -6.68 17.97 16.74
N PRO A 195 -7.24 19.20 16.68
CA PRO A 195 -6.97 20.12 15.59
C PRO A 195 -5.64 20.83 15.79
N THR A 196 -4.99 21.19 14.68
CA THR A 196 -3.76 22.02 14.66
C THR A 196 -4.01 23.24 13.78
N ALA A 197 -3.85 24.43 14.34
CA ALA A 197 -3.97 25.68 13.58
C ALA A 197 -2.74 25.86 12.65
N SER A 198 -2.95 26.46 11.49
CA SER A 198 -1.85 26.89 10.61
C SER A 198 -1.00 27.97 11.25
N ASN A 199 -1.63 28.84 12.03
CA ASN A 199 -0.98 29.88 12.82
C ASN A 199 -1.42 29.78 14.29
N LYS A 200 -0.48 29.43 15.18
CA LYS A 200 -0.71 29.28 16.63
C LYS A 200 -1.09 30.58 17.36
N GLN A 201 -1.11 31.73 16.68
CA GLN A 201 -1.72 32.95 17.23
C GLN A 201 -3.25 32.84 17.28
N ASN A 202 -3.84 31.92 16.52
CA ASN A 202 -5.27 31.62 16.54
C ASN A 202 -5.54 30.39 17.41
N ARG A 203 -6.43 30.54 18.37
CA ARG A 203 -6.90 29.44 19.23
C ARG A 203 -7.93 28.61 18.48
N VAL A 204 -7.83 27.28 18.59
CA VAL A 204 -8.91 26.39 18.15
C VAL A 204 -9.76 26.00 19.34
N ARG A 205 -11.05 26.28 19.26
CA ARG A 205 -12.07 25.87 20.25
C ARG A 205 -12.94 24.77 19.66
N ILE A 206 -13.16 23.74 20.44
CA ILE A 206 -13.90 22.53 20.04
C ILE A 206 -15.25 22.52 20.74
N TYR A 207 -16.34 22.37 19.98
CA TYR A 207 -17.70 22.32 20.52
C TYR A 207 -18.43 21.08 20.05
N ALA A 208 -19.21 20.47 20.95
CA ALA A 208 -20.20 19.46 20.60
C ALA A 208 -21.44 19.67 21.47
N GLY A 209 -22.63 19.71 20.86
CA GLY A 209 -23.88 19.93 21.59
C GLY A 209 -23.92 21.22 22.41
N GLY A 210 -23.14 22.25 22.03
CA GLY A 210 -23.03 23.53 22.74
C GLY A 210 -22.00 23.54 23.89
N THR A 211 -21.43 22.44 24.28
CA THR A 211 -20.36 22.31 25.28
C THR A 211 -18.98 22.51 24.63
N GLU A 212 -18.11 23.29 25.25
CA GLU A 212 -16.70 23.44 24.86
C GLU A 212 -15.87 22.32 25.49
N TYR A 213 -15.03 21.67 24.66
CA TYR A 213 -14.12 20.59 25.04
C TYR A 213 -12.67 21.00 24.86
N GLY A 214 -11.78 20.46 25.66
CA GLY A 214 -10.34 20.57 25.49
C GLY A 214 -9.83 19.77 24.30
N ARG A 215 -8.59 20.04 23.89
CA ARG A 215 -7.97 19.40 22.71
C ARG A 215 -7.81 17.89 22.81
N LYS A 216 -7.76 17.35 24.03
CA LYS A 216 -7.64 15.90 24.29
C LYS A 216 -8.84 15.32 25.03
N ASP A 217 -9.88 16.11 25.27
CA ASP A 217 -11.06 15.62 25.96
C ASP A 217 -11.78 14.54 25.12
N ALA A 218 -12.29 13.54 25.83
CA ALA A 218 -13.18 12.55 25.24
C ALA A 218 -14.57 13.16 25.06
N ILE A 219 -14.93 13.50 23.86
CA ILE A 219 -16.23 14.05 23.49
C ILE A 219 -17.23 12.90 23.39
N PRO A 220 -18.30 12.84 24.20
CA PRO A 220 -19.35 11.85 24.03
C PRO A 220 -20.02 12.01 22.66
N VAL A 221 -20.11 10.91 21.90
CA VAL A 221 -20.60 10.94 20.52
C VAL A 221 -21.65 9.88 20.26
N GLN A 222 -22.52 10.20 19.32
CA GLN A 222 -23.50 9.29 18.71
C GLN A 222 -23.76 9.73 17.27
N VAL A 223 -24.41 8.88 16.49
CA VAL A 223 -24.84 9.25 15.14
C VAL A 223 -25.68 10.55 15.18
N GLY A 224 -25.34 11.49 14.35
CA GLY A 224 -25.95 12.83 14.30
C GLY A 224 -25.23 13.89 15.15
N THR A 225 -24.23 13.51 15.96
CA THR A 225 -23.38 14.50 16.66
C THR A 225 -22.65 15.37 15.63
N VAL A 226 -22.67 16.69 15.85
CA VAL A 226 -21.89 17.66 15.07
C VAL A 226 -20.82 18.25 15.98
N ILE A 227 -19.58 18.07 15.59
CA ILE A 227 -18.41 18.69 16.25
C ILE A 227 -18.05 19.94 15.46
N THR A 228 -17.93 21.07 16.14
CA THR A 228 -17.60 22.36 15.53
C THR A 228 -16.26 22.85 16.05
N LEU A 229 -15.35 23.17 15.14
CA LEU A 229 -14.05 23.75 15.43
C LEU A 229 -14.08 25.24 15.03
N LYS A 230 -13.80 26.14 15.98
CA LYS A 230 -13.73 27.58 15.72
C LYS A 230 -12.30 28.06 15.89
N VAL A 231 -11.74 28.63 14.83
CA VAL A 231 -10.35 29.09 14.79
C VAL A 231 -10.29 30.60 14.75
N GLY A 232 -9.60 31.20 15.70
CA GLY A 232 -9.48 32.65 15.78
C GLY A 232 -8.92 33.12 17.13
N LYS A 233 -8.64 34.41 17.24
CA LYS A 233 -8.21 35.03 18.50
C LYS A 233 -9.29 34.96 19.58
N ASP A 234 -8.93 35.19 20.83
CA ASP A 234 -9.90 35.35 21.90
C ASP A 234 -10.80 36.57 21.62
N GLY A 235 -12.12 36.36 21.70
CA GLY A 235 -13.08 37.42 21.40
C GLY A 235 -13.30 37.67 19.89
N ASP A 236 -12.74 36.85 19.00
CA ASP A 236 -12.95 36.98 17.55
C ASP A 236 -14.44 36.82 17.21
N THR A 237 -15.02 37.83 16.58
CA THR A 237 -16.41 37.83 16.15
C THR A 237 -16.65 37.13 14.83
N ALA A 238 -15.59 36.83 14.09
CA ALA A 238 -15.61 36.14 12.80
C ALA A 238 -14.54 35.03 12.74
N PRO A 239 -14.65 34.00 13.60
CA PRO A 239 -13.74 32.86 13.54
C PRO A 239 -13.95 32.08 12.26
N GLU A 240 -12.92 31.39 11.77
CA GLU A 240 -13.05 30.34 10.78
C GLU A 240 -13.73 29.13 11.43
N VAL A 241 -14.66 28.48 10.72
CA VAL A 241 -15.46 27.41 11.31
C VAL A 241 -15.36 26.15 10.46
N TYR A 242 -14.96 25.05 11.09
CA TYR A 242 -14.99 23.71 10.51
C TYR A 242 -16.02 22.87 11.26
N THR A 243 -16.70 21.96 10.53
CA THR A 243 -17.69 21.06 11.11
C THR A 243 -17.39 19.62 10.76
N ILE A 244 -17.61 18.71 11.71
CA ILE A 244 -17.52 17.26 11.51
C ILE A 244 -18.87 16.68 11.92
N THR A 245 -19.62 16.13 10.97
CA THR A 245 -20.91 15.47 11.23
C THR A 245 -20.74 13.96 11.30
N LEU A 246 -21.11 13.36 12.43
CA LEU A 246 -21.00 11.92 12.62
C LEU A 246 -22.22 11.21 12.04
N GLN A 247 -21.98 10.26 11.14
CA GLN A 247 -23.02 9.52 10.42
C GLN A 247 -22.92 8.02 10.73
N ALA A 248 -24.04 7.31 10.61
CA ALA A 248 -24.02 5.85 10.55
C ALA A 248 -23.35 5.39 9.25
N ALA A 249 -22.86 4.16 9.23
CA ALA A 249 -22.49 3.50 7.99
C ALA A 249 -23.65 3.55 6.99
N GLY A 250 -23.32 3.77 5.73
CA GLY A 250 -24.33 3.91 4.69
C GLY A 250 -25.06 2.60 4.42
N THR A 251 -26.34 2.67 4.09
CA THR A 251 -27.20 1.51 3.84
C THR A 251 -27.81 1.49 2.43
N LEU A 252 -27.58 2.55 1.64
CA LEU A 252 -28.13 2.66 0.27
C LEU A 252 -27.35 1.80 -0.74
N LEU A 253 -26.07 1.50 -0.47
CA LEU A 253 -25.26 0.61 -1.29
C LEU A 253 -24.86 -0.64 -0.48
N SER A 254 -24.82 -1.77 -1.15
CA SER A 254 -24.32 -3.05 -0.66
C SER A 254 -23.23 -3.57 -1.59
N ALA A 255 -22.61 -4.69 -1.25
CA ALA A 255 -21.59 -5.34 -2.11
C ALA A 255 -22.06 -5.50 -3.57
N ASP A 256 -23.31 -5.90 -3.78
CA ASP A 256 -23.88 -6.17 -5.10
C ASP A 256 -24.38 -4.90 -5.82
N SER A 257 -24.43 -3.77 -5.12
CA SER A 257 -24.92 -2.50 -5.69
C SER A 257 -23.87 -1.77 -6.52
N VAL A 258 -22.59 -2.13 -6.40
CA VAL A 258 -21.48 -1.41 -7.02
C VAL A 258 -20.67 -2.35 -7.89
N ALA A 259 -20.60 -2.06 -9.18
CA ALA A 259 -19.67 -2.70 -10.09
C ALA A 259 -18.63 -1.68 -10.59
N LEU A 260 -17.43 -2.14 -10.83
CA LEU A 260 -16.35 -1.30 -11.33
C LEU A 260 -15.68 -1.97 -12.53
N THR A 261 -15.49 -1.20 -13.60
CA THR A 261 -14.75 -1.59 -14.79
C THR A 261 -13.59 -0.62 -14.97
N SER A 262 -12.40 -1.10 -15.23
CA SER A 262 -11.26 -0.23 -15.46
C SER A 262 -11.32 0.45 -16.83
N ILE A 263 -10.63 1.57 -16.98
CA ILE A 263 -10.38 2.26 -18.24
C ILE A 263 -8.87 2.28 -18.44
N HIS A 264 -8.41 1.76 -19.58
CA HIS A 264 -7.01 1.77 -19.92
C HIS A 264 -6.52 3.20 -20.25
N GLN A 265 -5.22 3.43 -20.14
CA GLN A 265 -4.62 4.75 -20.39
C GLN A 265 -4.81 5.27 -21.82
N ASP A 266 -5.13 4.41 -22.78
CA ASP A 266 -5.49 4.82 -24.14
C ASP A 266 -7.00 5.14 -24.31
N GLY A 267 -7.76 5.06 -23.23
CA GLY A 267 -9.19 5.33 -23.21
C GLY A 267 -10.07 4.12 -23.59
N SER A 268 -9.49 2.98 -23.92
CA SER A 268 -10.25 1.76 -24.18
C SER A 268 -10.81 1.17 -22.88
N ALA A 269 -11.90 0.42 -22.97
CA ALA A 269 -12.47 -0.31 -21.83
C ALA A 269 -11.48 -1.40 -21.36
N GLY A 270 -11.28 -1.47 -20.05
CA GLY A 270 -10.51 -2.51 -19.39
C GLY A 270 -11.40 -3.61 -18.79
N ASP A 271 -10.85 -4.35 -17.85
CA ASP A 271 -11.52 -5.48 -17.24
C ASP A 271 -12.39 -5.08 -16.04
N ALA A 272 -13.34 -5.94 -15.67
CA ALA A 272 -14.07 -5.81 -14.43
C ALA A 272 -13.12 -5.94 -13.23
N VAL A 273 -13.27 -5.02 -12.27
CA VAL A 273 -12.48 -5.02 -11.04
C VAL A 273 -13.29 -5.64 -9.91
N THR A 274 -12.76 -6.70 -9.32
CA THR A 274 -13.40 -7.31 -8.14
C THR A 274 -13.31 -6.33 -6.97
N LEU A 275 -14.47 -5.99 -6.39
CA LEU A 275 -14.56 -5.15 -5.21
C LEU A 275 -14.82 -6.00 -3.97
N THR A 276 -14.17 -5.63 -2.87
CA THR A 276 -14.50 -6.09 -1.53
C THR A 276 -15.27 -4.97 -0.83
N PHE A 277 -16.36 -5.30 -0.14
CA PHE A 277 -17.15 -4.35 0.62
C PHE A 277 -17.04 -4.64 2.13
N ASP A 278 -16.77 -3.61 2.88
CA ASP A 278 -16.76 -3.60 4.35
C ASP A 278 -18.03 -2.91 4.83
N GLU A 279 -18.95 -3.68 5.41
CA GLU A 279 -20.26 -3.21 5.87
C GLU A 279 -20.13 -2.27 7.08
N ASP A 280 -19.14 -2.48 7.95
CA ASP A 280 -18.96 -1.71 9.19
C ASP A 280 -18.52 -0.27 8.89
N THR A 281 -17.74 -0.09 7.84
CA THR A 281 -17.18 1.21 7.42
C THR A 281 -17.82 1.78 6.16
N ALA A 282 -18.74 1.07 5.52
CA ALA A 282 -19.34 1.40 4.23
C ALA A 282 -18.27 1.69 3.16
N ALA A 283 -17.25 0.82 3.07
CA ALA A 283 -16.09 1.02 2.22
C ALA A 283 -15.93 -0.09 1.19
N PHE A 284 -15.64 0.32 -0.04
CA PHE A 284 -15.24 -0.56 -1.14
C PHE A 284 -13.74 -0.51 -1.34
N SER A 285 -13.14 -1.64 -1.68
CA SER A 285 -11.75 -1.70 -2.11
C SER A 285 -11.56 -2.62 -3.30
N GLY A 286 -10.61 -2.30 -4.17
CA GLY A 286 -10.29 -3.07 -5.36
C GLY A 286 -8.87 -2.82 -5.87
N THR A 287 -8.41 -3.69 -6.78
CA THR A 287 -7.07 -3.59 -7.35
C THR A 287 -7.15 -3.47 -8.87
N LEU A 288 -6.54 -2.41 -9.38
CA LEU A 288 -6.40 -2.11 -10.81
C LEU A 288 -5.20 -2.85 -11.41
N ALA A 289 -5.29 -3.16 -12.69
CA ALA A 289 -4.19 -3.78 -13.40
C ALA A 289 -3.14 -2.73 -13.85
N ASN A 290 -1.86 -3.13 -13.81
CA ASN A 290 -0.76 -2.28 -14.21
C ASN A 290 0.29 -3.07 -15.00
N TYR A 291 0.30 -2.87 -16.31
CA TYR A 291 1.18 -3.56 -17.27
C TYR A 291 2.26 -2.60 -17.78
N THR A 292 3.50 -2.93 -17.58
CA THR A 292 4.62 -2.00 -17.70
C THR A 292 4.89 -1.43 -19.08
N HIS A 293 4.85 -2.25 -20.11
CA HIS A 293 5.32 -1.82 -21.44
C HIS A 293 4.19 -1.63 -22.44
N LEU A 294 3.04 -2.21 -22.14
CA LEU A 294 1.81 -1.96 -22.86
C LEU A 294 1.04 -0.85 -22.14
N LYS A 295 1.63 0.34 -21.98
CA LYS A 295 1.02 1.47 -21.25
C LYS A 295 -0.43 1.72 -21.66
N LYS A 296 -0.77 1.44 -22.92
CA LYS A 296 -2.14 1.54 -23.40
C LYS A 296 -3.13 0.59 -22.73
N TYR A 297 -2.66 -0.51 -22.15
CA TYR A 297 -3.48 -1.47 -21.41
C TYR A 297 -3.36 -1.33 -19.89
N ASN A 298 -2.52 -0.39 -19.41
CA ASN A 298 -2.52 -0.07 -18.00
C ASN A 298 -3.83 0.59 -17.64
N ASP A 299 -4.42 0.17 -16.54
CA ASP A 299 -5.59 0.86 -16.01
C ASP A 299 -5.19 2.27 -15.59
N GLY A 300 -5.79 3.24 -16.22
CA GLY A 300 -5.53 4.65 -15.95
C GLY A 300 -6.74 5.35 -15.35
N GLY A 301 -7.91 4.79 -15.51
CA GLY A 301 -9.18 5.26 -14.98
C GLY A 301 -10.14 4.13 -14.67
N PHE A 302 -11.37 4.46 -14.34
CA PHE A 302 -12.42 3.48 -14.05
C PHE A 302 -13.81 4.05 -14.26
N THR A 303 -14.77 3.16 -14.49
CA THR A 303 -16.20 3.42 -14.51
C THR A 303 -16.83 2.70 -13.33
N VAL A 304 -17.62 3.41 -12.54
CA VAL A 304 -18.46 2.84 -11.48
C VAL A 304 -19.88 2.73 -12.02
N THR A 305 -20.49 1.57 -11.82
CA THR A 305 -21.91 1.33 -12.12
C THR A 305 -22.64 1.05 -10.82
N LEU A 306 -23.72 1.80 -10.57
CA LEU A 306 -24.60 1.62 -9.43
C LEU A 306 -25.90 0.96 -9.85
N SER A 307 -26.40 0.03 -9.04
CA SER A 307 -27.67 -0.64 -9.22
C SER A 307 -28.49 -0.62 -7.93
N GLY A 308 -29.80 -0.80 -8.05
CA GLY A 308 -30.69 -0.92 -6.88
C GLY A 308 -30.94 0.36 -6.10
N LEU A 309 -30.54 1.53 -6.61
CA LEU A 309 -30.79 2.79 -5.94
C LEU A 309 -32.31 3.13 -5.89
N PRO A 310 -32.77 3.78 -4.80
CA PRO A 310 -34.16 4.26 -4.71
C PRO A 310 -34.53 5.23 -5.85
N ALA A 311 -35.78 5.24 -6.24
CA ALA A 311 -36.29 6.17 -7.26
C ALA A 311 -36.00 7.61 -6.85
N GLY A 312 -35.46 8.42 -7.78
CA GLY A 312 -35.11 9.81 -7.54
C GLY A 312 -33.79 10.02 -6.78
N ALA A 313 -33.06 8.96 -6.49
CA ALA A 313 -31.71 9.10 -5.95
C ALA A 313 -30.77 9.70 -6.99
N THR A 314 -29.82 10.52 -6.52
CA THR A 314 -28.70 11.04 -7.30
C THR A 314 -27.39 10.58 -6.70
N ALA A 315 -26.36 10.46 -7.51
CA ALA A 315 -25.05 10.07 -7.02
C ALA A 315 -23.93 10.86 -7.71
N GLN A 316 -22.83 11.05 -6.98
CA GLN A 316 -21.63 11.73 -7.42
C GLN A 316 -20.41 10.87 -7.11
N LEU A 317 -19.47 10.79 -8.05
CA LEU A 317 -18.13 10.28 -7.82
C LEU A 317 -17.21 11.45 -7.47
N LYS A 318 -16.54 11.38 -6.33
CA LYS A 318 -15.68 12.45 -5.81
C LYS A 318 -14.26 11.96 -5.58
N SER A 319 -13.31 12.87 -5.70
CA SER A 319 -11.91 12.64 -5.27
C SER A 319 -11.78 12.68 -3.74
N SER A 320 -10.61 12.32 -3.23
CA SER A 320 -10.33 12.29 -1.78
C SER A 320 -10.49 13.66 -1.10
N ASP A 321 -10.30 14.76 -1.83
CA ASP A 321 -10.49 16.15 -1.37
C ASP A 321 -11.95 16.65 -1.54
N GLY A 322 -12.87 15.78 -1.94
CA GLY A 322 -14.30 16.07 -2.07
C GLY A 322 -14.73 16.73 -3.39
N LYS A 323 -13.80 16.98 -4.32
CA LYS A 323 -14.11 17.52 -5.64
C LYS A 323 -14.90 16.50 -6.46
N VAL A 324 -16.00 16.94 -7.09
CA VAL A 324 -16.79 16.11 -7.99
C VAL A 324 -15.97 15.79 -9.24
N LEU A 325 -15.74 14.51 -9.49
CA LEU A 325 -15.08 13.99 -10.69
C LEU A 325 -16.08 13.71 -11.80
N ALA A 326 -17.23 13.14 -11.43
CA ALA A 326 -18.33 12.84 -12.35
C ALA A 326 -19.66 12.75 -11.60
N GLU A 327 -20.75 13.15 -12.28
CA GLU A 327 -22.11 12.84 -11.88
C GLU A 327 -22.51 11.47 -12.45
N PHE A 328 -23.31 10.71 -11.71
CA PHE A 328 -23.85 9.46 -12.24
C PHE A 328 -25.01 9.76 -13.20
N THR A 329 -24.89 9.26 -14.42
CA THR A 329 -25.95 9.31 -15.44
C THR A 329 -26.31 7.87 -15.81
N ASP A 330 -27.57 7.54 -15.79
CA ASP A 330 -28.08 6.17 -16.02
C ASP A 330 -27.33 5.12 -15.18
N GLY A 331 -27.05 5.47 -13.91
CA GLY A 331 -26.35 4.62 -12.96
C GLY A 331 -24.85 4.48 -13.17
N THR A 332 -24.24 5.24 -14.09
CA THR A 332 -22.79 5.14 -14.36
C THR A 332 -22.06 6.47 -14.20
N ALA A 333 -20.82 6.41 -13.71
CA ALA A 333 -19.90 7.53 -13.66
C ALA A 333 -18.48 7.06 -13.99
N SER A 334 -17.76 7.82 -14.81
CA SER A 334 -16.41 7.47 -15.26
C SER A 334 -15.41 8.56 -14.91
N THR A 335 -14.20 8.14 -14.54
CA THR A 335 -13.05 9.03 -14.42
C THR A 335 -12.35 9.21 -15.78
N SER A 336 -11.41 10.13 -15.84
CA SER A 336 -10.49 10.21 -16.99
C SER A 336 -9.58 8.96 -17.05
N ALA A 337 -9.16 8.59 -18.25
CA ALA A 337 -8.19 7.51 -18.47
C ALA A 337 -6.79 7.79 -17.87
N THR A 338 -6.56 8.98 -17.34
CA THR A 338 -5.30 9.40 -16.72
C THR A 338 -5.43 9.67 -15.22
N GLN A 339 -6.51 9.21 -14.59
CA GLN A 339 -6.74 9.36 -13.14
C GLN A 339 -5.60 8.72 -12.31
N PHE A 340 -5.09 7.58 -12.76
CA PHE A 340 -3.93 6.90 -12.19
C PHE A 340 -2.74 6.97 -13.15
N THR A 341 -1.81 7.87 -12.91
CA THR A 341 -0.58 8.00 -13.72
C THR A 341 0.56 7.12 -13.21
N GLY A 342 0.48 6.62 -11.97
CA GLY A 342 1.51 5.79 -11.34
C GLY A 342 0.91 4.68 -10.46
N SER A 343 1.77 3.91 -9.82
CA SER A 343 1.38 2.92 -8.82
C SER A 343 1.09 3.58 -7.47
N GLY A 344 0.26 2.93 -6.67
CA GLY A 344 -0.13 3.38 -5.34
C GLY A 344 -1.62 3.20 -5.11
N SER A 345 -2.09 3.59 -3.93
CA SER A 345 -3.50 3.59 -3.58
C SER A 345 -4.06 5.00 -3.69
N ALA A 346 -5.28 5.10 -4.19
CA ALA A 346 -6.04 6.34 -4.22
C ALA A 346 -7.44 6.11 -3.63
N THR A 347 -7.93 7.11 -2.91
CA THR A 347 -9.25 7.10 -2.29
C THR A 347 -10.20 8.00 -3.08
N PHE A 348 -11.40 7.51 -3.29
CA PHE A 348 -12.53 8.20 -3.89
C PHE A 348 -13.75 8.06 -2.97
N TYR A 349 -14.78 8.83 -3.22
CA TYR A 349 -16.05 8.70 -2.54
C TYR A 349 -17.19 8.61 -3.54
N ILE A 350 -18.12 7.68 -3.29
CA ILE A 350 -19.42 7.62 -3.96
C ILE A 350 -20.42 8.27 -3.01
N ALA A 351 -20.87 9.47 -3.33
CA ALA A 351 -21.87 10.19 -2.54
C ALA A 351 -23.24 9.94 -3.15
N VAL A 352 -24.11 9.24 -2.43
CA VAL A 352 -25.48 8.92 -2.87
C VAL A 352 -26.45 9.76 -2.07
N THR A 353 -27.30 10.52 -2.74
CA THR A 353 -28.34 11.32 -2.12
C THR A 353 -29.72 10.74 -2.44
N ALA A 354 -30.45 10.35 -1.40
CA ALA A 354 -31.81 9.84 -1.49
C ALA A 354 -32.62 10.31 -0.29
N GLN A 355 -33.89 10.60 -0.48
CA GLN A 355 -34.84 11.00 0.59
C GLN A 355 -34.32 12.16 1.48
N GLY A 356 -33.58 13.09 0.88
CA GLY A 356 -33.04 14.27 1.58
C GLY A 356 -31.77 13.98 2.42
N ARG A 357 -31.20 12.76 2.38
CA ARG A 357 -29.98 12.35 3.06
C ARG A 357 -28.92 12.00 2.04
N THR A 358 -27.66 12.40 2.32
CA THR A 358 -26.50 11.99 1.55
C THR A 358 -25.68 11.00 2.35
N GLU A 359 -25.39 9.83 1.77
CA GLU A 359 -24.47 8.83 2.29
C GLU A 359 -23.20 8.83 1.46
N ASN A 360 -22.06 8.76 2.13
CA ASN A 360 -20.75 8.69 1.47
C ASN A 360 -20.15 7.30 1.66
N TYR A 361 -19.73 6.69 0.56
CA TYR A 361 -19.07 5.39 0.52
C TYR A 361 -17.64 5.57 0.07
N LYS A 362 -16.70 5.15 0.90
CA LYS A 362 -15.29 5.19 0.55
C LYS A 362 -14.99 4.14 -0.51
N LEU A 363 -14.27 4.51 -1.56
CA LEU A 363 -13.76 3.61 -2.59
C LEU A 363 -12.24 3.72 -2.64
N THR A 364 -11.53 2.70 -2.19
CA THR A 364 -10.07 2.64 -2.25
C THR A 364 -9.63 1.74 -3.38
N LEU A 365 -8.95 2.30 -4.37
CA LEU A 365 -8.38 1.55 -5.48
C LEU A 365 -6.86 1.54 -5.39
N THR A 366 -6.29 0.35 -5.44
CA THR A 366 -4.84 0.15 -5.45
C THR A 366 -4.39 -0.24 -6.84
N LYS A 367 -3.50 0.54 -7.43
CA LYS A 367 -2.78 0.18 -8.63
C LYS A 367 -1.40 -0.35 -8.22
N PRO A 368 -1.12 -1.64 -8.39
CA PRO A 368 0.17 -2.19 -8.04
C PRO A 368 1.27 -1.52 -8.86
N GLY A 369 2.49 -1.54 -8.35
CA GLY A 369 3.64 -1.11 -9.12
C GLY A 369 3.75 -1.90 -10.42
N ASN A 370 4.46 -1.35 -11.36
CA ASN A 370 4.70 -1.90 -12.69
C ASN A 370 5.50 -3.21 -12.63
N TYR A 371 4.84 -4.31 -12.32
CA TYR A 371 5.49 -5.60 -12.06
C TYR A 371 5.23 -6.63 -13.13
N VAL A 372 4.54 -6.24 -14.20
CA VAL A 372 4.16 -7.19 -15.21
C VAL A 372 5.24 -7.31 -16.26
N TRP A 373 5.67 -8.53 -16.43
CA TRP A 373 6.55 -8.99 -17.48
C TRP A 373 5.83 -8.88 -18.82
N SER A 374 6.31 -8.04 -19.66
CA SER A 374 5.61 -7.73 -20.90
C SER A 374 5.56 -8.85 -21.92
N ARG A 375 6.53 -9.72 -21.89
CA ARG A 375 6.59 -10.97 -22.66
C ARG A 375 7.54 -11.93 -21.96
N LEU A 376 7.00 -12.90 -21.29
CA LEU A 376 7.77 -14.06 -20.93
C LEU A 376 7.64 -15.07 -22.06
N ILE A 377 8.57 -15.08 -22.99
CA ILE A 377 8.64 -16.11 -24.01
C ILE A 377 9.58 -17.17 -23.49
N LEU A 378 9.02 -18.25 -22.99
CA LEU A 378 9.77 -19.47 -22.74
C LEU A 378 9.91 -20.22 -24.06
N SER A 379 11.12 -20.56 -24.44
CA SER A 379 11.35 -21.52 -25.51
C SER A 379 11.80 -22.84 -24.93
N GLY A 380 11.14 -23.88 -25.35
CA GLY A 380 11.73 -25.20 -25.34
C GLY A 380 12.82 -25.28 -26.41
N THR A 381 13.75 -26.19 -26.27
CA THR A 381 14.54 -26.66 -27.39
C THR A 381 13.80 -27.86 -27.97
N PRO A 382 12.80 -27.65 -28.85
CA PRO A 382 12.09 -28.77 -29.42
C PRO A 382 13.07 -29.51 -30.33
N ALA A 383 13.06 -30.80 -30.18
CA ALA A 383 13.75 -31.67 -31.12
C ALA A 383 12.93 -31.95 -32.38
N PHE A 384 11.76 -31.29 -32.52
CA PHE A 384 10.80 -31.56 -33.58
C PHE A 384 10.43 -30.34 -34.37
N ASP A 385 9.92 -30.65 -35.57
CA ASP A 385 9.36 -29.73 -36.52
C ASP A 385 8.28 -28.83 -35.88
N GLU A 386 8.09 -27.67 -36.50
CA GLU A 386 7.07 -26.67 -36.16
C GLU A 386 5.61 -27.22 -36.20
N GLU A 387 5.42 -28.53 -36.54
CA GLU A 387 4.14 -29.20 -36.64
C GLU A 387 3.66 -29.90 -35.36
N ASN A 388 4.45 -29.92 -34.28
CA ASN A 388 3.97 -30.51 -33.01
C ASN A 388 2.89 -29.64 -32.39
N VAL A 389 1.69 -30.15 -32.36
CA VAL A 389 0.49 -29.49 -31.88
C VAL A 389 -0.01 -30.18 -30.62
N PHE A 390 -0.03 -29.46 -29.48
CA PHE A 390 -0.68 -29.91 -28.26
C PHE A 390 -2.01 -29.20 -28.10
N TYR A 391 -3.08 -29.94 -27.90
CA TYR A 391 -4.44 -29.38 -27.78
C TYR A 391 -4.83 -28.40 -28.90
N GLY A 392 -4.31 -28.60 -30.11
CA GLY A 392 -4.55 -27.73 -31.26
C GLY A 392 -3.64 -26.49 -31.33
N TYR A 393 -2.60 -26.40 -30.48
CA TYR A 393 -1.67 -25.27 -30.44
C TYR A 393 -0.22 -25.71 -30.63
N PRO A 394 0.66 -24.82 -31.12
CA PRO A 394 2.10 -25.10 -31.24
C PRO A 394 2.71 -25.50 -29.89
N GLU A 395 3.68 -26.41 -29.94
CA GLU A 395 4.45 -26.78 -28.74
C GLU A 395 5.07 -25.57 -28.03
N GLY A 396 4.99 -25.57 -26.71
CA GLY A 396 5.49 -24.47 -25.89
C GLY A 396 4.57 -23.26 -25.86
N THR A 397 3.32 -23.39 -26.37
CA THR A 397 2.31 -22.36 -26.20
C THR A 397 2.04 -22.14 -24.71
N LEU A 398 2.05 -20.89 -24.31
CA LEU A 398 1.73 -20.48 -22.95
C LEU A 398 0.21 -20.30 -22.84
N PHE A 399 -0.45 -21.13 -22.04
CA PHE A 399 -1.88 -20.99 -21.72
C PHE A 399 -2.04 -20.22 -20.43
N GLN A 400 -3.04 -19.35 -20.38
CA GLN A 400 -3.46 -18.72 -19.14
C GLN A 400 -4.03 -19.79 -18.19
N ALA A 401 -3.71 -19.69 -16.92
CA ALA A 401 -4.09 -20.68 -15.92
C ALA A 401 -4.68 -20.04 -14.66
N ASP A 402 -5.49 -20.82 -13.95
CA ASP A 402 -5.90 -20.48 -12.58
C ASP A 402 -4.74 -20.67 -11.59
N GLU A 403 -4.98 -20.37 -10.32
CA GLU A 403 -4.00 -20.53 -9.23
C GLU A 403 -3.57 -22.00 -8.98
N ASN A 404 -4.33 -22.97 -9.49
CA ASN A 404 -3.99 -24.39 -9.42
C ASN A 404 -3.17 -24.85 -10.64
N GLY A 405 -2.98 -23.98 -11.64
CA GLY A 405 -2.28 -24.28 -12.88
C GLY A 405 -3.15 -24.99 -13.92
N ASN A 406 -4.48 -24.90 -13.82
CA ASN A 406 -5.38 -25.43 -14.83
C ASN A 406 -5.63 -24.37 -15.90
N PRO A 407 -5.64 -24.71 -17.19
CA PRO A 407 -5.96 -23.75 -18.25
C PRO A 407 -7.36 -23.17 -18.09
N VAL A 408 -7.47 -21.83 -18.19
CA VAL A 408 -8.75 -21.11 -18.08
C VAL A 408 -9.23 -20.51 -19.40
N GLY A 409 -8.55 -20.83 -20.49
CA GLY A 409 -8.79 -20.29 -21.82
C GLY A 409 -7.79 -19.18 -22.15
N GLY A 410 -7.65 -18.84 -23.42
CA GLY A 410 -6.69 -17.86 -23.89
C GLY A 410 -5.25 -18.39 -23.94
N THR A 411 -4.48 -17.83 -24.84
CA THR A 411 -3.07 -18.18 -25.04
C THR A 411 -2.20 -16.94 -25.04
N GLY A 412 -0.96 -17.15 -24.66
CA GLY A 412 0.02 -16.07 -24.53
C GLY A 412 -0.23 -15.23 -23.29
N TYR A 413 0.48 -14.13 -23.24
CA TYR A 413 0.40 -13.19 -22.16
C TYR A 413 -0.95 -12.47 -22.15
N ALA A 414 -1.58 -12.40 -20.97
CA ALA A 414 -2.80 -11.68 -20.77
C ALA A 414 -2.73 -10.78 -19.54
N ALA A 415 -3.46 -9.68 -19.63
CA ALA A 415 -3.65 -8.73 -18.55
C ALA A 415 -4.29 -9.42 -17.34
N GLY A 416 -3.71 -9.23 -16.14
CA GLY A 416 -4.23 -9.81 -14.89
C GLY A 416 -4.00 -11.30 -14.70
N CYS A 417 -3.40 -12.00 -15.67
CA CYS A 417 -3.02 -13.40 -15.52
C CYS A 417 -1.59 -13.49 -14.96
N TRP A 418 -1.45 -14.13 -13.83
CA TRP A 418 -0.17 -14.36 -13.16
C TRP A 418 0.28 -15.82 -13.23
N ASN A 419 -0.63 -16.71 -13.61
CA ASN A 419 -0.40 -18.13 -13.67
C ASN A 419 -0.54 -18.61 -15.11
N TYR A 420 0.40 -19.43 -15.52
CA TYR A 420 0.46 -19.99 -16.87
C TYR A 420 0.75 -21.47 -16.80
N VAL A 421 0.28 -22.19 -17.80
CA VAL A 421 0.67 -23.57 -18.04
C VAL A 421 1.22 -23.71 -19.47
N MET A 422 2.25 -24.51 -19.60
CA MET A 422 2.89 -24.82 -20.87
C MET A 422 2.97 -26.34 -21.01
N TYR A 423 2.51 -26.84 -22.14
CA TYR A 423 2.66 -28.24 -22.46
C TYR A 423 3.82 -28.44 -23.43
N VAL A 424 4.67 -29.38 -23.14
CA VAL A 424 5.83 -29.73 -23.97
C VAL A 424 5.93 -31.22 -24.14
N SER A 425 6.48 -31.64 -25.28
CA SER A 425 6.73 -33.06 -25.52
C SER A 425 7.88 -33.59 -24.64
N PRO A 426 8.00 -34.92 -24.44
CA PRO A 426 9.11 -35.51 -23.72
C PRO A 426 10.48 -35.21 -24.32
N GLN A 427 10.49 -34.81 -25.59
CA GLN A 427 11.70 -34.46 -26.32
C GLN A 427 12.29 -33.10 -25.89
N VAL A 428 11.50 -32.23 -25.29
CA VAL A 428 11.99 -30.95 -24.75
C VAL A 428 12.83 -31.21 -23.50
N GLY A 429 14.11 -30.99 -23.61
CA GLY A 429 15.04 -31.21 -22.50
C GLY A 429 15.14 -30.07 -21.50
N SER A 430 14.80 -28.85 -21.92
CA SER A 430 14.81 -27.66 -21.08
C SER A 430 13.92 -26.56 -21.66
N VAL A 431 13.49 -25.66 -20.80
CA VAL A 431 12.78 -24.42 -21.18
C VAL A 431 13.54 -23.21 -20.65
N GLY A 432 13.51 -22.12 -21.39
CA GLY A 432 14.18 -20.88 -21.03
C GLY A 432 13.62 -19.67 -21.77
N LEU A 433 14.23 -18.49 -21.60
CA LEU A 433 13.85 -17.28 -22.32
C LEU A 433 14.36 -17.31 -23.77
N ASN A 434 13.45 -17.18 -24.73
CA ASN A 434 13.80 -17.28 -26.15
C ASN A 434 14.49 -16.04 -26.69
N LYS A 435 14.04 -14.84 -26.36
CA LYS A 435 14.64 -13.57 -26.78
C LYS A 435 14.71 -12.57 -25.66
N PHE A 436 15.89 -12.07 -25.47
CA PHE A 436 16.22 -11.13 -24.43
C PHE A 436 15.68 -9.71 -24.67
N SER A 437 15.55 -9.29 -25.93
CA SER A 437 15.27 -7.90 -26.29
C SER A 437 13.83 -7.46 -26.05
N ASP A 438 12.86 -8.37 -26.18
CA ASP A 438 11.44 -8.01 -26.16
C ASP A 438 10.79 -8.10 -24.77
N ALA A 439 11.39 -8.86 -23.85
CA ALA A 439 10.87 -9.06 -22.50
C ALA A 439 11.24 -7.93 -21.51
N MET A 440 12.03 -6.94 -21.91
CA MET A 440 12.74 -6.10 -20.97
C MET A 440 12.55 -4.59 -21.08
N HIS A 441 11.60 -4.16 -21.85
CA HIS A 441 11.30 -2.74 -21.99
C HIS A 441 10.15 -2.28 -21.06
N GLY A 442 10.30 -2.53 -19.74
CA GLY A 442 9.34 -2.00 -18.77
C GLY A 442 10.05 -1.33 -17.62
N ASP A 443 9.59 -0.13 -17.24
CA ASP A 443 10.08 0.62 -16.08
C ASP A 443 9.95 -0.20 -14.77
N GLY A 444 9.04 -1.18 -14.74
CA GLY A 444 8.80 -2.04 -13.60
C GLY A 444 9.95 -2.98 -13.24
N LEU A 445 10.66 -3.53 -14.24
CA LEU A 445 11.80 -4.42 -14.01
C LEU A 445 12.95 -3.75 -13.24
N ASN A 446 13.13 -2.46 -13.45
CA ASN A 446 14.18 -1.69 -12.76
C ASN A 446 13.78 -1.29 -11.34
N SER A 447 12.50 -1.31 -11.01
CA SER A 447 12.00 -0.99 -9.66
C SER A 447 11.99 -2.20 -8.71
N MET A 448 12.23 -3.41 -9.23
CA MET A 448 12.13 -4.66 -8.48
C MET A 448 13.46 -5.36 -8.28
N LYS A 449 13.60 -6.00 -7.12
CA LYS A 449 14.53 -7.11 -6.92
C LYS A 449 13.86 -8.37 -7.43
N THR A 450 14.54 -9.14 -8.27
CA THR A 450 13.90 -10.28 -8.93
C THR A 450 14.76 -11.53 -8.81
N GLN A 451 14.11 -12.68 -8.66
CA GLN A 451 14.71 -14.01 -8.68
C GLN A 451 13.86 -14.99 -9.48
N VAL A 452 14.43 -16.11 -9.86
CA VAL A 452 13.69 -17.23 -10.48
C VAL A 452 13.85 -18.45 -9.60
N LEU A 453 12.72 -19.04 -9.22
CA LEU A 453 12.66 -20.31 -8.51
C LEU A 453 12.21 -21.40 -9.47
N VAL A 454 12.70 -22.62 -9.23
CA VAL A 454 12.22 -23.83 -9.94
C VAL A 454 11.89 -24.87 -8.87
N ASP A 455 10.63 -25.31 -8.86
CA ASP A 455 10.09 -26.18 -7.82
C ASP A 455 10.41 -25.68 -6.40
N GLY A 456 10.32 -24.36 -6.21
CA GLY A 456 10.61 -23.67 -4.93
C GLY A 456 12.09 -23.47 -4.61
N ASN A 457 13.02 -23.95 -5.45
CA ASN A 457 14.45 -23.80 -5.25
C ASN A 457 15.01 -22.67 -6.11
N VAL A 458 15.99 -21.92 -5.58
CA VAL A 458 16.60 -20.80 -6.30
C VAL A 458 17.34 -21.33 -7.54
N HIS A 459 16.83 -21.00 -8.71
CA HIS A 459 17.45 -21.28 -9.99
C HIS A 459 18.31 -20.11 -10.47
N VAL A 460 17.78 -18.88 -10.39
CA VAL A 460 18.54 -17.65 -10.59
C VAL A 460 18.42 -16.81 -9.31
N LYS A 461 19.56 -16.47 -8.73
CA LYS A 461 19.63 -15.67 -7.50
C LYS A 461 19.03 -14.29 -7.69
N GLN A 462 18.45 -13.76 -6.63
CA GLN A 462 17.91 -12.41 -6.62
C GLN A 462 18.96 -11.38 -7.03
N THR A 463 18.60 -10.51 -7.97
CA THR A 463 19.38 -9.33 -8.34
C THR A 463 18.61 -8.06 -8.04
N ASN A 464 19.32 -6.94 -7.95
CA ASN A 464 18.71 -5.61 -7.75
C ASN A 464 17.99 -5.06 -9.00
N TYR A 465 18.11 -5.75 -10.12
CA TYR A 465 17.50 -5.34 -11.40
C TYR A 465 16.91 -6.57 -12.08
N GLY A 466 15.60 -6.56 -12.31
CA GLY A 466 14.91 -7.65 -12.98
C GLY A 466 15.53 -8.01 -14.34
N ARG A 467 16.03 -7.01 -15.07
CA ARG A 467 16.78 -7.23 -16.32
C ARG A 467 17.98 -8.16 -16.13
N SER A 468 18.77 -7.96 -15.06
CA SER A 468 19.93 -8.80 -14.78
C SER A 468 19.55 -10.25 -14.44
N THR A 469 18.44 -10.44 -13.72
CA THR A 469 17.89 -11.77 -13.43
C THR A 469 17.45 -12.47 -14.69
N MET A 470 16.74 -11.77 -15.57
CA MET A 470 16.28 -12.36 -16.84
C MET A 470 17.43 -12.69 -17.78
N MET A 471 18.49 -11.88 -17.81
CA MET A 471 19.72 -12.20 -18.56
C MET A 471 20.37 -13.49 -18.07
N GLN A 472 20.40 -13.70 -16.76
CA GLN A 472 20.93 -14.94 -16.17
C GLN A 472 20.01 -16.11 -16.48
N PHE A 473 18.70 -15.91 -16.42
CA PHE A 473 17.71 -16.95 -16.74
C PHE A 473 17.82 -17.38 -18.20
N ALA A 474 17.96 -16.45 -19.15
CA ALA A 474 18.16 -16.77 -20.57
C ALA A 474 19.42 -17.60 -20.83
N LYS A 475 20.48 -17.42 -20.03
CA LYS A 475 21.74 -18.19 -20.12
C LYS A 475 21.69 -19.53 -19.38
N LYS A 476 20.70 -19.74 -18.53
CA LYS A 476 20.55 -20.93 -17.69
C LYS A 476 19.14 -21.52 -17.85
N PRO A 477 18.84 -22.23 -18.95
CA PRO A 477 17.56 -22.87 -19.13
C PRO A 477 17.22 -23.85 -18.00
N VAL A 478 15.94 -24.00 -17.71
CA VAL A 478 15.42 -24.95 -16.70
C VAL A 478 15.40 -26.35 -17.30
N PRO A 479 16.18 -27.31 -16.79
CA PRO A 479 16.11 -28.67 -17.27
C PRO A 479 14.80 -29.34 -16.82
N LEU A 480 14.10 -29.99 -17.74
CA LEU A 480 12.86 -30.70 -17.49
C LEU A 480 13.16 -32.18 -17.14
N LYS A 481 13.38 -32.42 -15.86
CA LYS A 481 13.66 -33.78 -15.33
C LYS A 481 12.45 -34.52 -14.80
N LYS A 482 11.30 -33.81 -14.67
CA LYS A 482 10.03 -34.32 -14.12
C LYS A 482 8.90 -34.05 -15.10
N ASP A 483 7.78 -34.75 -14.95
CA ASP A 483 6.60 -34.53 -15.76
C ASP A 483 5.93 -33.19 -15.50
N LYS A 484 6.14 -32.63 -14.31
CA LYS A 484 5.67 -31.27 -13.93
C LYS A 484 6.83 -30.50 -13.30
N THR A 485 7.07 -29.32 -13.82
CA THR A 485 8.07 -28.37 -13.30
C THR A 485 7.40 -27.00 -13.11
N VAL A 486 7.55 -26.41 -11.95
CA VAL A 486 7.00 -25.07 -11.65
C VAL A 486 8.13 -24.05 -11.67
N ILE A 487 8.02 -23.10 -12.57
CA ILE A 487 8.92 -21.94 -12.67
C ILE A 487 8.19 -20.76 -12.06
N ASP A 488 8.76 -20.15 -11.01
CA ASP A 488 8.19 -19.01 -10.34
C ASP A 488 9.16 -17.83 -10.42
N ILE A 489 8.72 -16.76 -11.06
CA ILE A 489 9.45 -15.51 -11.19
C ILE A 489 8.94 -14.57 -10.12
N VAL A 490 9.77 -14.33 -9.13
CA VAL A 490 9.42 -13.54 -7.94
C VAL A 490 10.03 -12.17 -8.06
N GLY A 491 9.21 -11.14 -7.94
CA GLY A 491 9.62 -9.75 -7.88
C GLY A 491 9.26 -9.11 -6.55
N VAL A 492 10.21 -8.40 -5.93
CA VAL A 492 10.00 -7.65 -4.68
C VAL A 492 10.26 -6.17 -4.95
N ASP A 493 9.31 -5.30 -4.62
CA ASP A 493 9.46 -3.86 -4.82
C ASP A 493 10.60 -3.29 -3.96
N LYS A 494 11.43 -2.45 -4.57
CA LYS A 494 12.58 -1.85 -3.88
C LYS A 494 12.20 -0.80 -2.85
N LYS A 495 11.11 -0.08 -3.09
CA LYS A 495 10.62 0.99 -2.23
C LYS A 495 9.70 0.45 -1.15
N ASN A 496 8.92 -0.59 -1.46
CA ASN A 496 8.04 -1.26 -0.53
C ASN A 496 8.23 -2.78 -0.55
N PRO A 497 9.18 -3.32 0.25
CA PRO A 497 9.46 -4.77 0.28
C PRO A 497 8.30 -5.66 0.73
N LYS A 498 7.19 -5.09 1.20
CA LYS A 498 5.97 -5.85 1.50
C LYS A 498 5.21 -6.26 0.23
N ILE A 499 5.50 -5.60 -0.89
CA ILE A 499 4.93 -5.94 -2.19
C ILE A 499 5.82 -7.00 -2.83
N GLU A 500 5.30 -8.22 -2.91
CA GLU A 500 5.91 -9.36 -3.56
C GLU A 500 4.95 -9.92 -4.60
N ILE A 501 5.43 -10.16 -5.81
CA ILE A 501 4.63 -10.61 -6.96
C ILE A 501 5.25 -11.85 -7.55
N HIS A 502 4.40 -12.80 -7.89
CA HIS A 502 4.75 -14.07 -8.47
C HIS A 502 4.17 -14.18 -9.88
N THR A 503 4.98 -14.56 -10.85
CA THR A 503 4.53 -15.05 -12.15
C THR A 503 4.90 -16.51 -12.23
N THR A 504 3.89 -17.39 -12.17
CA THR A 504 4.08 -18.83 -12.07
C THR A 504 3.81 -19.47 -13.42
N ILE A 505 4.74 -20.30 -13.89
CA ILE A 505 4.61 -21.08 -15.11
C ILE A 505 4.74 -22.55 -14.76
N THR A 506 3.66 -23.30 -14.91
CA THR A 506 3.66 -24.73 -14.77
C THR A 506 3.98 -25.37 -16.12
N VAL A 507 5.14 -25.98 -16.23
CA VAL A 507 5.54 -26.73 -17.42
C VAL A 507 5.16 -28.20 -17.21
N ILE A 508 4.32 -28.72 -18.10
CA ILE A 508 3.86 -30.12 -18.09
C ILE A 508 4.45 -30.83 -19.29
N VAL A 509 5.22 -31.87 -19.03
CA VAL A 509 5.73 -32.75 -20.06
C VAL A 509 4.64 -33.78 -20.37
N VAL A 510 4.09 -33.71 -21.55
CA VAL A 510 3.07 -34.68 -22.00
C VAL A 510 3.76 -36.02 -22.34
N LYS A 511 3.37 -37.08 -21.69
CA LYS A 511 3.99 -38.39 -21.90
C LYS A 511 3.75 -38.89 -23.30
N THR A 512 4.82 -39.31 -23.95
CA THR A 512 4.76 -40.17 -25.14
C THR A 512 4.40 -41.59 -24.70
N THR A 513 3.56 -42.28 -25.42
CA THR A 513 3.29 -43.68 -25.15
C THR A 513 4.41 -44.58 -25.70
N PRO A 514 4.62 -45.81 -25.16
CA PRO A 514 5.58 -46.74 -25.71
C PRO A 514 5.36 -47.07 -27.20
N ALA A 515 4.10 -47.13 -27.63
CA ALA A 515 3.73 -47.37 -29.03
C ALA A 515 4.14 -46.23 -29.96
N GLU A 516 3.88 -44.96 -29.53
CA GLU A 516 4.32 -43.75 -30.26
C GLU A 516 5.84 -43.68 -30.36
N LEU A 517 6.54 -43.92 -29.26
CA LEU A 517 8.01 -43.89 -29.24
C LEU A 517 8.59 -44.99 -30.15
N THR A 518 7.97 -46.20 -30.17
CA THR A 518 8.34 -47.27 -31.09
C THR A 518 8.20 -46.82 -32.53
N GLY A 519 7.11 -46.14 -32.89
CA GLY A 519 6.91 -45.57 -34.22
C GLY A 519 8.00 -44.56 -34.61
N PHE A 520 8.32 -43.65 -33.71
CA PHE A 520 9.34 -42.64 -33.93
C PHE A 520 10.74 -43.24 -34.12
N ILE A 521 11.14 -44.20 -33.27
CA ILE A 521 12.41 -44.90 -33.40
C ILE A 521 12.48 -45.71 -34.70
N SER A 522 11.38 -46.33 -35.07
CA SER A 522 11.31 -47.12 -36.29
C SER A 522 11.51 -46.27 -37.54
N ALA A 523 11.02 -45.02 -37.52
CA ALA A 523 11.16 -44.07 -38.63
C ALA A 523 12.59 -43.47 -38.77
N LEU A 524 13.46 -43.63 -37.76
CA LEU A 524 14.85 -43.19 -37.88
C LEU A 524 15.56 -43.94 -39.04
N PRO A 525 16.45 -43.21 -39.79
CA PRO A 525 17.34 -43.85 -40.74
C PRO A 525 18.21 -44.95 -40.10
N SER A 526 18.86 -45.76 -40.91
CA SER A 526 19.91 -46.63 -40.39
C SER A 526 21.05 -45.80 -39.76
N THR A 527 21.70 -46.36 -38.77
CA THR A 527 22.81 -45.69 -38.03
C THR A 527 23.88 -45.07 -38.92
N ASP A 528 24.21 -45.72 -40.03
CA ASP A 528 25.19 -45.23 -40.98
C ASP A 528 24.74 -43.96 -41.74
N ASN A 529 23.44 -43.72 -41.84
CA ASN A 529 22.84 -42.59 -42.52
C ASN A 529 22.47 -41.44 -41.58
N LEU A 530 22.76 -41.56 -40.29
CA LEU A 530 22.56 -40.48 -39.35
C LEU A 530 23.64 -39.37 -39.51
N THR A 531 23.18 -38.10 -39.48
CA THR A 531 24.04 -36.93 -39.49
C THR A 531 23.90 -36.16 -38.20
N TYR A 532 24.94 -35.42 -37.78
CA TYR A 532 24.87 -34.59 -36.58
C TYR A 532 23.86 -33.44 -36.73
N SER A 533 23.89 -32.74 -37.87
CA SER A 533 23.07 -31.57 -38.13
C SER A 533 21.57 -31.83 -38.12
N GLU A 534 21.17 -32.99 -38.67
CA GLU A 534 19.72 -33.31 -38.86
C GLU A 534 19.18 -34.20 -37.73
N HIS A 535 20.01 -35.11 -37.21
CA HIS A 535 19.49 -36.20 -36.38
C HIS A 535 19.88 -36.12 -34.91
N TYR A 536 20.93 -35.37 -34.51
CA TYR A 536 21.37 -35.34 -33.13
C TYR A 536 20.24 -34.96 -32.16
N LYS A 537 19.57 -33.85 -32.44
CA LYS A 537 18.46 -33.39 -31.58
C LYS A 537 17.31 -34.36 -31.50
N ILE A 538 16.95 -34.95 -32.62
CA ILE A 538 15.85 -35.92 -32.74
C ILE A 538 16.15 -37.16 -31.91
N VAL A 539 17.30 -37.79 -32.14
CA VAL A 539 17.69 -39.03 -31.45
C VAL A 539 17.81 -38.78 -29.93
N MET A 540 18.42 -37.70 -29.52
CA MET A 540 18.53 -37.35 -28.10
C MET A 540 17.17 -37.04 -27.44
N SER A 541 16.20 -36.59 -28.22
CA SER A 541 14.84 -36.41 -27.73
C SER A 541 14.13 -37.73 -27.48
N TYR A 542 14.30 -38.70 -28.37
CA TYR A 542 13.74 -40.05 -28.18
C TYR A 542 14.37 -40.76 -26.99
N GLN A 543 15.68 -40.56 -26.77
CA GLN A 543 16.33 -41.06 -25.56
C GLN A 543 15.69 -40.45 -24.30
N ARG A 544 15.46 -39.13 -24.27
CA ARG A 544 14.79 -38.48 -23.12
C ARG A 544 13.38 -38.98 -22.88
N ALA A 545 12.62 -39.26 -23.94
CA ALA A 545 11.28 -39.88 -23.84
C ALA A 545 11.35 -41.28 -23.23
N TYR A 546 12.31 -42.08 -23.68
CA TYR A 546 12.56 -43.43 -23.16
C TYR A 546 13.00 -43.42 -21.69
N ASP A 547 13.86 -42.51 -21.31
CA ASP A 547 14.37 -42.38 -19.93
C ASP A 547 13.25 -42.07 -18.93
N ARG A 548 12.17 -41.45 -19.38
CA ARG A 548 11.01 -41.10 -18.54
C ARG A 548 10.00 -42.20 -18.36
N PHE A 549 10.13 -43.29 -19.11
CA PHE A 549 9.26 -44.44 -18.96
C PHE A 549 9.55 -45.19 -17.66
N THR A 550 8.48 -45.71 -17.05
CA THR A 550 8.61 -46.69 -15.96
C THR A 550 9.18 -48.00 -16.53
N ASP A 551 9.60 -48.89 -15.64
CA ASP A 551 10.13 -50.18 -16.07
C ASP A 551 9.07 -51.00 -16.82
N GLU A 552 7.79 -50.91 -16.44
CA GLU A 552 6.65 -51.53 -17.11
C GLU A 552 6.42 -50.94 -18.52
N GLU A 553 6.58 -49.63 -18.68
CA GLU A 553 6.48 -48.93 -19.96
C GLU A 553 7.66 -49.29 -20.87
N LYS A 554 8.88 -49.33 -20.33
CA LYS A 554 10.09 -49.76 -21.06
C LYS A 554 9.98 -51.20 -21.54
N ALA A 555 9.38 -52.08 -20.75
CA ALA A 555 9.17 -53.48 -21.11
C ALA A 555 8.19 -53.66 -22.30
N GLN A 556 7.43 -52.65 -22.68
CA GLN A 556 6.52 -52.68 -23.84
C GLN A 556 7.26 -52.41 -25.16
N LEU A 557 8.49 -51.89 -25.12
CA LEU A 557 9.32 -51.75 -26.32
C LEU A 557 10.06 -53.06 -26.61
N SER A 558 10.12 -53.42 -27.89
CA SER A 558 10.91 -54.58 -28.26
C SER A 558 12.42 -54.36 -28.02
N ALA A 559 13.15 -55.43 -27.75
CA ALA A 559 14.59 -55.36 -27.60
C ALA A 559 15.28 -54.76 -28.84
N GLU A 560 14.72 -55.01 -30.03
CA GLU A 560 15.21 -54.46 -31.29
C GLU A 560 15.03 -52.93 -31.34
N THR A 561 13.84 -52.42 -30.94
CA THR A 561 13.57 -50.99 -30.86
C THR A 561 14.52 -50.27 -29.89
N VAL A 562 14.71 -50.83 -28.69
CA VAL A 562 15.62 -50.29 -27.68
C VAL A 562 17.06 -50.28 -28.19
N LYS A 563 17.46 -51.38 -28.86
CA LYS A 563 18.82 -51.46 -29.43
C LYS A 563 19.00 -50.43 -30.53
N LYS A 564 18.04 -50.24 -31.43
CA LYS A 564 18.10 -49.21 -32.49
C LYS A 564 18.25 -47.81 -31.89
N LEU A 565 17.52 -47.52 -30.82
CA LEU A 565 17.68 -46.22 -30.11
C LEU A 565 19.08 -46.07 -29.56
N GLN A 566 19.58 -47.06 -28.84
CA GLN A 566 20.93 -47.02 -28.22
C GLN A 566 22.04 -46.86 -29.27
N ASP A 567 21.96 -47.64 -30.37
CA ASP A 567 22.93 -47.56 -31.47
C ASP A 567 22.86 -46.16 -32.14
N SER A 568 21.65 -45.59 -32.28
CA SER A 568 21.46 -44.25 -32.83
C SER A 568 22.04 -43.16 -31.89
N VAL A 569 21.84 -43.27 -30.58
CA VAL A 569 22.42 -42.37 -29.59
C VAL A 569 23.95 -42.41 -29.63
N ALA A 570 24.53 -43.64 -29.64
CA ALA A 570 25.97 -43.81 -29.73
C ALA A 570 26.54 -43.15 -31.00
N ARG A 571 25.84 -43.33 -32.14
CA ARG A 571 26.26 -42.76 -33.40
C ARG A 571 26.22 -41.25 -33.43
N VAL A 572 25.15 -40.60 -32.95
CA VAL A 572 25.04 -39.14 -32.99
C VAL A 572 25.96 -38.47 -31.96
N GLU A 573 26.28 -39.12 -30.86
CA GLU A 573 27.32 -38.66 -29.91
C GLU A 573 28.73 -38.78 -30.48
N GLU A 574 29.01 -39.81 -31.27
CA GLU A 574 30.25 -39.94 -32.02
C GLU A 574 30.41 -38.78 -33.04
N LEU A 575 29.36 -38.47 -33.77
CA LEU A 575 29.32 -37.42 -34.80
C LEU A 575 29.45 -36.00 -34.21
N LYS A 576 29.24 -35.83 -32.91
CA LYS A 576 29.41 -34.58 -32.20
C LYS A 576 30.87 -34.18 -31.98
N LYS A 577 31.77 -35.17 -31.95
CA LYS A 577 33.22 -34.98 -31.79
C LYS A 577 33.84 -34.45 -33.06
#